data_e13de35b9b0d77b88fb4a9049a77f971
#
_entry.id   e13de35b9b0d77b88fb4a9049a77f971
#
_cell.length_a   1.000
_cell.length_b   1.000
_cell.length_c   1.000
_cell.angle_alpha   90.00
_cell.angle_beta   90.00
_cell.angle_gamma   90.00
#
_symmetry.space_group_name_H-M   'P 1'
#
loop_
_entity.id
_entity.type
_entity.pdbx_description
1 polymer ?
#
loop_
_entity_poly.entity_id
_entity_poly.type
_entity_poly.pdbx_seq_one_letter_code
_entity_poly.pdbx_strand_id
1 'polypeptide(L)'
;MTRPSEIVQKPAVSETAEPKTARAPLASQDDDIAFRIKQRPPLLQNIDLRDLSPEMKAVVQTKSRGITLLEGIKLMKELKSSGYGDDFSMEQTADAAAGKKWKSNSGSKANFAEKYWVEFIGDVPFEEADQDDIRDALKLLPELPYQHSKGKDKFLAKNGFRALVDDINAEEERAEKDALRALGNGPEVTEADREKARLDARVSRLRAETRAKHRGYIKSVGKMLLDLQLIDRNPFEICGVPNKLKDRWKKNEQKRKRVCWDDRIYTFLGSPAFQGPFEDPGEPFYWIPLLARLMGLREEEACQLGPDDFGSDKGICYVDVKVLDANNVKTIDSQRRIPVHPTLIELGLLKLVELRRKQGRHRLFVNLTRGKSKGTYSENFTKKFNYYRKKNDVYWEGLDLHAMRTSFNSDLMNRDKSDAIRCLLMGHDPVDEGAKSYSQGLKLATLYERICDVELDVSMIVRPFDTAHSINRREKVIDIRRARR
;
A
#
# COMPACT_ATOMS: atom_id res chain seq x y z
N MET A 1 -17.83 -25.45 65.94
CA MET A 1 -18.18 -24.73 67.18
C MET A 1 -18.40 -23.28 66.77
N THR A 2 -19.70 -22.97 66.59
CA THR A 2 -20.53 -21.96 67.28
C THR A 2 -20.12 -20.49 67.14
N ARG A 3 -21.06 -19.81 66.49
CA ARG A 3 -21.36 -18.36 66.51
C ARG A 3 -21.46 -17.82 67.97
N PRO A 4 -21.63 -16.50 68.22
CA PRO A 4 -22.68 -15.69 67.63
C PRO A 4 -22.37 -14.20 67.33
N SER A 5 -23.33 -13.63 66.64
CA SER A 5 -23.75 -12.26 66.30
C SER A 5 -23.90 -11.28 67.47
N GLU A 6 -23.57 -10.01 67.25
CA GLU A 6 -24.19 -8.90 67.98
C GLU A 6 -24.65 -7.78 67.05
N ILE A 7 -25.93 -7.46 67.25
CA ILE A 7 -26.69 -6.34 66.68
C ILE A 7 -26.48 -5.12 67.57
N VAL A 8 -26.11 -3.98 67.07
CA VAL A 8 -26.27 -2.70 67.82
C VAL A 8 -27.06 -1.70 66.95
N GLN A 9 -28.08 -1.19 67.63
CA GLN A 9 -29.13 -0.30 67.13
C GLN A 9 -28.64 1.14 66.92
N LYS A 10 -29.31 1.83 65.95
CA LYS A 10 -29.28 3.26 65.72
C LYS A 10 -29.88 4.07 66.88
N PRO A 11 -29.47 5.33 67.03
CA PRO A 11 -30.38 6.38 67.49
C PRO A 11 -30.73 7.36 66.36
N ALA A 12 -32.01 7.70 66.34
CA ALA A 12 -32.60 8.76 65.53
C ALA A 12 -32.23 10.16 66.10
N VAL A 13 -31.87 11.08 65.21
CA VAL A 13 -31.87 12.53 65.57
C VAL A 13 -32.48 13.33 64.41
N SER A 14 -33.39 14.16 64.85
CA SER A 14 -34.37 15.04 64.21
C SER A 14 -33.86 15.96 63.10
N GLU A 15 -34.76 16.14 62.15
CA GLU A 15 -34.77 17.20 61.13
C GLU A 15 -34.82 18.60 61.75
N THR A 16 -33.91 19.46 61.30
CA THR A 16 -34.10 20.90 61.22
C THR A 16 -33.79 21.37 59.80
N ALA A 17 -34.83 21.82 59.10
CA ALA A 17 -34.75 22.36 57.76
C ALA A 17 -34.10 23.75 57.75
N GLU A 18 -32.97 23.91 57.05
CA GLU A 18 -32.43 25.19 56.62
C GLU A 18 -32.88 25.54 55.18
N PRO A 19 -33.10 26.84 54.85
CA PRO A 19 -33.69 27.25 53.58
C PRO A 19 -32.71 27.06 52.42
N LYS A 20 -33.20 26.43 51.34
CA LYS A 20 -32.49 26.28 50.05
C LYS A 20 -32.16 27.66 49.46
N THR A 21 -30.93 28.07 49.53
CA THR A 21 -30.39 29.13 48.68
C THR A 21 -30.42 28.63 47.22
N ALA A 22 -31.12 29.35 46.36
CA ALA A 22 -31.16 29.10 44.93
C ALA A 22 -29.75 29.12 44.37
N ARG A 23 -29.25 27.96 43.92
CA ARG A 23 -28.06 27.88 43.10
C ARG A 23 -28.33 28.59 41.77
N ALA A 24 -27.50 29.57 41.44
CA ALA A 24 -27.43 30.14 40.10
C ALA A 24 -27.26 28.96 39.08
N PRO A 25 -27.89 29.04 37.91
CA PRO A 25 -27.70 28.03 36.89
C PRO A 25 -26.20 27.96 36.57
N LEU A 26 -25.63 26.75 36.69
CA LEU A 26 -24.30 26.45 36.16
C LEU A 26 -24.36 26.78 34.66
N ALA A 27 -23.60 27.82 34.26
CA ALA A 27 -23.33 28.03 32.86
C ALA A 27 -22.94 26.65 32.25
N SER A 28 -23.58 26.25 31.17
CA SER A 28 -23.31 24.94 30.56
C SER A 28 -21.81 24.90 30.22
N GLN A 29 -21.18 23.75 30.42
CA GLN A 29 -19.79 23.57 29.99
C GLN A 29 -19.60 23.93 28.52
N ASP A 30 -20.67 23.85 27.71
CA ASP A 30 -20.72 24.23 26.31
C ASP A 30 -20.56 25.75 26.08
N ASP A 31 -21.15 26.59 26.95
CA ASP A 31 -21.00 28.07 26.89
C ASP A 31 -19.57 28.50 27.24
N ASP A 32 -18.95 27.83 28.19
CA ASP A 32 -17.57 28.12 28.62
C ASP A 32 -16.56 27.65 27.55
N ILE A 33 -16.84 26.54 26.86
CA ILE A 33 -16.09 26.06 25.70
C ILE A 33 -16.25 27.04 24.54
N ALA A 34 -17.47 27.43 24.20
CA ALA A 34 -17.76 28.40 23.15
C ALA A 34 -17.10 29.77 23.38
N PHE A 35 -16.99 30.20 24.63
CA PHE A 35 -16.29 31.44 25.01
C PHE A 35 -14.76 31.33 24.85
N ARG A 36 -14.16 30.19 25.22
CA ARG A 36 -12.71 29.93 25.05
C ARG A 36 -12.33 29.77 23.59
N ILE A 37 -13.21 29.18 22.79
CA ILE A 37 -13.06 28.96 21.34
C ILE A 37 -12.84 30.28 20.60
N LYS A 38 -13.57 31.36 20.97
CA LYS A 38 -13.51 32.68 20.30
C LYS A 38 -12.19 33.43 20.50
N GLN A 39 -11.29 32.98 21.39
CA GLN A 39 -10.11 33.74 21.78
C GLN A 39 -8.76 33.22 21.27
N ARG A 40 -8.68 32.04 20.69
CA ARG A 40 -7.41 31.52 20.18
C ARG A 40 -7.23 31.86 18.70
N PRO A 41 -6.21 32.65 18.34
CA PRO A 41 -5.92 32.88 16.92
C PRO A 41 -5.39 31.58 16.26
N PRO A 42 -5.70 31.32 14.98
CA PRO A 42 -5.11 30.23 14.26
C PRO A 42 -3.57 30.31 14.21
N LEU A 43 -2.88 29.17 14.30
CA LEU A 43 -1.42 29.08 14.20
C LEU A 43 -0.97 29.05 12.73
N LEU A 44 -1.34 30.09 11.99
CA LEU A 44 -1.03 30.19 10.55
C LEU A 44 0.46 30.41 10.28
N GLN A 45 1.26 30.82 11.28
CA GLN A 45 2.71 30.90 11.18
C GLN A 45 3.38 29.54 11.03
N ASN A 46 2.70 28.45 11.34
CA ASN A 46 3.24 27.08 11.20
C ASN A 46 3.27 26.60 9.75
N ILE A 47 2.64 27.31 8.84
CA ILE A 47 2.58 27.01 7.40
C ILE A 47 2.88 28.27 6.57
N ASP A 48 3.44 28.08 5.38
CA ASP A 48 3.58 29.20 4.44
C ASP A 48 2.31 29.34 3.61
N LEU A 49 1.59 30.46 3.80
CA LEU A 49 0.35 30.72 3.07
C LEU A 49 0.56 30.83 1.56
N ARG A 50 1.82 31.01 1.07
CA ARG A 50 2.12 31.01 -0.36
C ARG A 50 1.95 29.64 -1.01
N ASP A 51 2.02 28.56 -0.21
CA ASP A 51 1.83 27.19 -0.65
C ASP A 51 0.35 26.81 -0.82
N LEU A 52 -0.57 27.68 -0.41
CA LEU A 52 -2.02 27.49 -0.57
C LEU A 52 -2.55 28.17 -1.83
N SER A 53 -3.59 27.57 -2.39
CA SER A 53 -4.38 28.22 -3.44
C SER A 53 -5.02 29.53 -2.92
N PRO A 54 -5.33 30.52 -3.80
CA PRO A 54 -6.02 31.75 -3.38
C PRO A 54 -7.32 31.48 -2.63
N GLU A 55 -8.07 30.44 -3.01
CA GLU A 55 -9.31 30.00 -2.36
C GLU A 55 -9.03 29.57 -0.91
N MET A 56 -8.10 28.62 -0.72
CA MET A 56 -7.76 28.11 0.62
C MET A 56 -7.11 29.18 1.51
N LYS A 57 -6.28 30.04 0.95
CA LYS A 57 -5.70 31.17 1.65
C LYS A 57 -6.79 32.12 2.20
N ALA A 58 -7.78 32.44 1.38
CA ALA A 58 -8.91 33.25 1.82
C ALA A 58 -9.68 32.54 2.96
N VAL A 59 -9.95 31.24 2.82
CA VAL A 59 -10.65 30.46 3.85
C VAL A 59 -9.92 30.52 5.20
N VAL A 60 -8.62 30.20 5.26
CA VAL A 60 -7.89 30.18 6.54
C VAL A 60 -7.65 31.56 7.15
N GLN A 61 -7.66 32.63 6.32
CA GLN A 61 -7.51 34.00 6.79
C GLN A 61 -8.83 34.62 7.29
N THR A 62 -9.96 34.25 6.68
CA THR A 62 -11.26 34.82 7.02
C THR A 62 -12.06 33.99 8.02
N LYS A 63 -11.90 32.66 7.98
CA LYS A 63 -12.56 31.73 8.89
C LYS A 63 -11.61 31.33 10.00
N SER A 64 -11.53 32.14 11.07
CA SER A 64 -10.82 31.71 12.29
C SER A 64 -11.51 30.50 12.95
N ARG A 65 -12.77 30.26 12.60
CA ARG A 65 -13.66 29.17 13.06
C ARG A 65 -14.72 28.90 11.99
N GLY A 66 -15.30 27.70 12.01
CA GLY A 66 -16.35 27.32 11.08
C GLY A 66 -15.82 26.88 9.70
N ILE A 67 -14.55 26.46 9.64
CA ILE A 67 -14.04 25.76 8.46
C ILE A 67 -14.90 24.52 8.19
N THR A 68 -15.38 24.37 6.95
CA THR A 68 -16.27 23.26 6.64
C THR A 68 -15.51 21.94 6.45
N LEU A 69 -16.27 20.83 6.41
CA LEU A 69 -15.72 19.48 6.17
C LEU A 69 -14.93 19.44 4.87
N LEU A 70 -15.51 19.97 3.79
CA LEU A 70 -14.86 19.98 2.46
C LEU A 70 -13.64 20.89 2.45
N GLU A 71 -13.73 22.06 3.05
CA GLU A 71 -12.60 23.01 3.16
C GLU A 71 -11.44 22.39 3.96
N GLY A 72 -11.73 21.71 5.09
CA GLY A 72 -10.70 21.02 5.88
C GLY A 72 -10.01 19.91 5.09
N ILE A 73 -10.76 19.12 4.33
CA ILE A 73 -10.20 18.06 3.47
C ILE A 73 -9.34 18.66 2.34
N LYS A 74 -9.80 19.75 1.70
CA LYS A 74 -9.04 20.46 0.67
C LYS A 74 -7.76 21.08 1.22
N LEU A 75 -7.81 21.72 2.38
CA LEU A 75 -6.64 22.28 3.04
C LEU A 75 -5.58 21.20 3.32
N MET A 76 -5.98 20.08 3.90
CA MET A 76 -5.07 18.94 4.12
C MET A 76 -4.44 18.45 2.81
N LYS A 77 -5.23 18.37 1.75
CA LYS A 77 -4.75 17.92 0.44
C LYS A 77 -3.74 18.90 -0.17
N GLU A 78 -3.95 20.19 -0.05
CA GLU A 78 -3.01 21.20 -0.52
C GLU A 78 -1.71 21.18 0.28
N LEU A 79 -1.77 21.25 1.61
CA LEU A 79 -0.59 21.22 2.48
C LEU A 79 0.24 19.95 2.25
N LYS A 80 -0.39 18.79 2.23
CA LYS A 80 0.32 17.52 1.96
C LYS A 80 0.88 17.44 0.55
N SER A 81 0.21 18.06 -0.42
CA SER A 81 0.70 18.11 -1.83
C SER A 81 1.88 19.07 -2.00
N SER A 82 2.00 20.08 -1.15
CA SER A 82 3.16 20.97 -1.07
C SER A 82 4.34 20.34 -0.31
N GLY A 83 4.06 19.32 0.52
CA GLY A 83 5.09 18.52 1.17
C GLY A 83 5.22 18.71 2.68
N TYR A 84 4.21 19.27 3.33
CA TYR A 84 4.16 19.37 4.79
C TYR A 84 4.09 18.00 5.47
N GLY A 85 4.72 17.87 6.63
CA GLY A 85 4.67 16.71 7.53
C GLY A 85 3.29 16.47 8.14
N ASP A 86 3.21 15.60 9.15
CA ASP A 86 1.93 15.23 9.79
C ASP A 86 1.70 15.99 11.11
N ASP A 87 2.67 16.77 11.58
CA ASP A 87 2.62 17.55 12.82
C ASP A 87 2.55 19.05 12.50
N PHE A 88 1.35 19.61 12.53
CA PHE A 88 1.10 21.02 12.25
C PHE A 88 1.11 21.89 13.51
N SER A 89 1.41 21.33 14.67
CA SER A 89 1.58 22.09 15.92
C SER A 89 2.88 22.88 15.96
N MET A 90 3.83 22.57 15.05
CA MET A 90 5.13 23.23 14.94
C MET A 90 5.31 23.85 13.55
N GLU A 91 6.14 24.88 13.47
CA GLU A 91 6.54 25.49 12.20
C GLU A 91 7.22 24.47 11.29
N GLN A 92 6.82 24.43 10.03
CA GLN A 92 7.32 23.51 9.02
C GLN A 92 7.65 24.24 7.73
N THR A 93 8.60 23.66 6.99
CA THR A 93 8.93 24.06 5.62
C THR A 93 8.44 22.97 4.65
N ALA A 94 7.82 23.37 3.57
CA ALA A 94 7.34 22.47 2.54
C ALA A 94 8.51 21.79 1.79
N ASP A 95 8.39 20.48 1.58
CA ASP A 95 9.31 19.68 0.73
C ASP A 95 8.58 19.22 -0.53
N ALA A 96 8.90 19.86 -1.65
CA ALA A 96 8.27 19.59 -2.94
C ALA A 96 8.41 18.11 -3.38
N ALA A 97 9.50 17.41 -3.03
CA ALA A 97 9.70 16.01 -3.35
C ALA A 97 8.76 15.12 -2.52
N ALA A 98 8.64 15.40 -1.22
CA ALA A 98 7.67 14.73 -0.34
C ALA A 98 6.23 14.98 -0.79
N GLY A 99 5.90 16.20 -1.22
CA GLY A 99 4.59 16.56 -1.74
C GLY A 99 4.22 15.79 -3.01
N LYS A 100 5.12 15.72 -3.98
CA LYS A 100 4.94 14.93 -5.20
C LYS A 100 4.73 13.44 -4.89
N LYS A 101 5.50 12.89 -3.95
CA LYS A 101 5.38 11.52 -3.48
C LYS A 101 4.04 11.27 -2.78
N TRP A 102 3.61 12.18 -1.92
CA TRP A 102 2.32 12.10 -1.25
C TRP A 102 1.16 12.13 -2.25
N LYS A 103 1.16 13.06 -3.20
CA LYS A 103 0.14 13.20 -4.25
C LYS A 103 -0.01 11.90 -5.05
N SER A 104 1.10 11.27 -5.43
CA SER A 104 1.09 9.99 -6.14
C SER A 104 0.54 8.82 -5.30
N ASN A 105 0.85 8.77 -4.00
CA ASN A 105 0.54 7.62 -3.15
C ASN A 105 -0.75 7.76 -2.35
N SER A 106 -1.15 8.98 -2.03
CA SER A 106 -2.24 9.28 -1.09
C SER A 106 -3.31 10.22 -1.63
N GLY A 107 -3.07 10.90 -2.76
CA GLY A 107 -4.03 11.84 -3.34
C GLY A 107 -5.40 11.21 -3.61
N SER A 108 -5.44 9.93 -3.97
CA SER A 108 -6.70 9.19 -4.16
C SER A 108 -7.54 9.06 -2.88
N LYS A 109 -6.90 9.06 -1.70
CA LYS A 109 -7.61 9.02 -0.41
C LYS A 109 -8.28 10.35 -0.10
N ALA A 110 -7.62 11.46 -0.45
CA ALA A 110 -8.20 12.79 -0.35
C ALA A 110 -9.45 12.91 -1.24
N ASN A 111 -9.34 12.51 -2.50
CA ASN A 111 -10.46 12.52 -3.44
C ASN A 111 -11.62 11.61 -2.99
N PHE A 112 -11.32 10.48 -2.37
CA PHE A 112 -12.34 9.63 -1.76
C PHE A 112 -12.98 10.34 -0.58
N ALA A 113 -12.21 10.96 0.31
CA ALA A 113 -12.71 11.66 1.47
C ALA A 113 -13.63 12.83 1.10
N GLU A 114 -13.25 13.63 0.10
CA GLU A 114 -14.07 14.73 -0.44
C GLU A 114 -15.46 14.25 -0.88
N LYS A 115 -15.56 13.07 -1.52
CA LYS A 115 -16.82 12.56 -2.02
C LYS A 115 -17.60 11.81 -0.94
N TYR A 116 -16.92 10.90 -0.22
CA TYR A 116 -17.54 9.98 0.70
C TYR A 116 -18.08 10.66 1.96
N TRP A 117 -17.23 11.38 2.68
CA TRP A 117 -17.63 12.00 3.94
C TRP A 117 -18.63 13.13 3.74
N VAL A 118 -18.50 13.92 2.66
CA VAL A 118 -19.46 14.98 2.33
C VAL A 118 -20.83 14.43 1.94
N GLU A 119 -20.90 13.26 1.29
CA GLU A 119 -22.18 12.61 0.98
C GLU A 119 -22.97 12.24 2.25
N PHE A 120 -22.27 11.78 3.30
CA PHE A 120 -22.92 11.30 4.52
C PHE A 120 -23.24 12.40 5.53
N ILE A 121 -22.39 13.40 5.60
CA ILE A 121 -22.40 14.41 6.69
C ILE A 121 -22.88 15.77 6.14
N GLY A 122 -22.74 16.00 4.85
CA GLY A 122 -22.88 17.33 4.26
C GLY A 122 -21.61 18.16 4.37
N ASP A 123 -21.62 19.32 3.74
CA ASP A 123 -20.54 20.32 3.89
C ASP A 123 -20.88 21.30 5.02
N VAL A 124 -20.87 20.77 6.24
CA VAL A 124 -21.12 21.51 7.49
C VAL A 124 -19.81 21.96 8.12
N PRO A 125 -19.82 22.89 9.10
CA PRO A 125 -18.63 23.19 9.89
C PRO A 125 -18.02 21.90 10.46
N PHE A 126 -16.70 21.71 10.34
CA PHE A 126 -16.04 20.45 10.65
C PHE A 126 -16.31 19.96 12.08
N GLU A 127 -16.36 20.90 13.04
CA GLU A 127 -16.62 20.57 14.46
C GLU A 127 -18.06 20.14 14.72
N GLU A 128 -18.99 20.52 13.85
CA GLU A 128 -20.42 20.26 13.99
C GLU A 128 -20.85 18.96 13.33
N ALA A 129 -19.90 18.21 12.71
CA ALA A 129 -20.19 16.91 12.10
C ALA A 129 -20.87 15.98 13.14
N ASP A 130 -22.05 15.49 12.78
CA ASP A 130 -22.87 14.66 13.65
C ASP A 130 -22.27 13.26 13.85
N GLN A 131 -22.35 12.76 15.08
CA GLN A 131 -21.76 11.47 15.44
C GLN A 131 -22.51 10.29 14.85
N ASP A 132 -23.81 10.41 14.65
CA ASP A 132 -24.63 9.33 14.08
C ASP A 132 -24.41 9.24 12.56
N ASP A 133 -24.27 10.38 11.87
CA ASP A 133 -23.90 10.42 10.46
C ASP A 133 -22.50 9.82 10.24
N ILE A 134 -21.54 10.13 11.13
CA ILE A 134 -20.20 9.52 11.09
C ILE A 134 -20.30 7.99 11.30
N ARG A 135 -21.11 7.52 12.26
CA ARG A 135 -21.33 6.08 12.50
C ARG A 135 -21.96 5.39 11.31
N ASP A 136 -22.92 6.03 10.65
CA ASP A 136 -23.57 5.47 9.45
C ASP A 136 -22.61 5.39 8.27
N ALA A 137 -21.79 6.40 8.05
CA ALA A 137 -20.68 6.31 7.10
C ALA A 137 -19.73 5.15 7.43
N LEU A 138 -19.38 4.99 8.72
CA LEU A 138 -18.52 3.88 9.15
C LEU A 138 -19.13 2.49 8.96
N LYS A 139 -20.47 2.36 9.05
CA LYS A 139 -21.19 1.09 8.79
C LYS A 139 -21.17 0.73 7.30
N LEU A 140 -21.32 1.73 6.41
CA LEU A 140 -21.32 1.48 4.96
C LEU A 140 -19.91 1.20 4.40
N LEU A 141 -18.87 1.72 5.02
CA LEU A 141 -17.50 1.58 4.51
C LEU A 141 -17.06 0.13 4.24
N PRO A 142 -17.39 -0.90 5.06
CA PRO A 142 -17.12 -2.30 4.77
C PRO A 142 -17.86 -2.85 3.56
N GLU A 143 -19.02 -2.30 3.23
CA GLU A 143 -19.89 -2.78 2.15
C GLU A 143 -19.46 -2.27 0.78
N LEU A 144 -18.58 -1.28 0.72
CA LEU A 144 -18.10 -0.75 -0.55
C LEU A 144 -17.31 -1.80 -1.33
N PRO A 145 -17.55 -1.93 -2.64
CA PRO A 145 -16.78 -2.83 -3.49
C PRO A 145 -15.31 -2.42 -3.57
N TYR A 146 -14.41 -3.37 -3.71
CA TYR A 146 -12.95 -3.14 -3.79
C TYR A 146 -12.57 -2.10 -4.87
N GLN A 147 -13.29 -2.08 -5.99
CA GLN A 147 -13.06 -1.14 -7.09
C GLN A 147 -14.12 -0.04 -7.15
N HIS A 148 -14.63 0.43 -6.01
CA HIS A 148 -15.72 1.38 -5.89
C HIS A 148 -15.60 2.66 -6.76
N SER A 149 -14.38 3.13 -7.01
CA SER A 149 -14.15 4.36 -7.81
C SER A 149 -13.69 4.09 -9.24
N LYS A 150 -13.29 2.86 -9.59
CA LYS A 150 -12.74 2.57 -10.92
C LYS A 150 -13.84 2.48 -11.98
N GLY A 151 -13.92 3.48 -12.86
CA GLY A 151 -14.93 3.52 -13.92
C GLY A 151 -16.35 3.87 -13.43
N LYS A 152 -16.52 4.15 -12.15
CA LYS A 152 -17.81 4.48 -11.52
C LYS A 152 -17.98 5.98 -11.21
N ASP A 153 -17.05 6.85 -11.65
CA ASP A 153 -17.10 8.27 -11.30
C ASP A 153 -18.40 8.96 -11.69
N LYS A 154 -18.94 8.67 -12.89
CA LYS A 154 -20.23 9.23 -13.35
C LYS A 154 -21.41 8.72 -12.53
N PHE A 155 -21.38 7.42 -12.16
CA PHE A 155 -22.42 6.82 -11.33
C PHE A 155 -22.40 7.44 -9.92
N LEU A 156 -21.22 7.51 -9.28
CA LEU A 156 -21.06 8.10 -7.96
C LEU A 156 -21.45 9.56 -7.90
N ALA A 157 -21.09 10.34 -8.93
CA ALA A 157 -21.47 11.75 -8.99
C ALA A 157 -23.00 11.96 -9.09
N LYS A 158 -23.74 10.98 -9.66
CA LYS A 158 -25.20 11.06 -9.81
C LYS A 158 -25.95 10.43 -8.65
N ASN A 159 -25.51 9.29 -8.15
CA ASN A 159 -26.30 8.42 -7.29
C ASN A 159 -25.69 8.23 -5.89
N GLY A 160 -24.38 8.52 -5.70
CA GLY A 160 -23.69 8.37 -4.42
C GLY A 160 -23.26 6.95 -4.09
N PHE A 161 -22.63 6.82 -2.90
CA PHE A 161 -22.06 5.55 -2.43
C PHE A 161 -23.10 4.57 -1.87
N ARG A 162 -24.20 5.08 -1.28
CA ARG A 162 -25.31 4.20 -0.82
C ARG A 162 -25.93 3.45 -2.00
N ALA A 163 -26.29 4.20 -3.05
CA ALA A 163 -26.85 3.60 -4.25
C ALA A 163 -25.88 2.64 -4.96
N LEU A 164 -24.56 2.90 -4.87
CA LEU A 164 -23.56 1.96 -5.39
C LEU A 164 -23.56 0.63 -4.63
N VAL A 165 -23.69 0.67 -3.32
CA VAL A 165 -23.77 -0.56 -2.51
C VAL A 165 -25.05 -1.32 -2.81
N ASP A 166 -26.19 -0.63 -2.92
CA ASP A 166 -27.48 -1.25 -3.24
C ASP A 166 -27.46 -1.90 -4.65
N ASP A 167 -26.88 -1.22 -5.64
CA ASP A 167 -26.71 -1.73 -7.01
C ASP A 167 -25.85 -3.01 -7.03
N ILE A 168 -24.72 -3.00 -6.32
CA ILE A 168 -23.84 -4.17 -6.19
C ILE A 168 -24.51 -5.32 -5.46
N ASN A 169 -25.27 -5.06 -4.38
CA ASN A 169 -26.01 -6.09 -3.66
C ASN A 169 -27.06 -6.74 -4.58
N ALA A 170 -27.75 -5.93 -5.38
CA ALA A 170 -28.71 -6.45 -6.36
C ALA A 170 -28.04 -7.25 -7.50
N GLU A 171 -26.85 -6.84 -7.94
CA GLU A 171 -26.03 -7.61 -8.90
C GLU A 171 -25.63 -8.96 -8.31
N GLU A 172 -25.16 -8.99 -7.05
CA GLU A 172 -24.79 -10.23 -6.34
C GLU A 172 -25.95 -11.20 -6.20
N GLU A 173 -27.13 -10.71 -5.79
CA GLU A 173 -28.32 -11.55 -5.67
C GLU A 173 -28.73 -12.18 -7.01
N ARG A 174 -28.62 -11.43 -8.11
CA ARG A 174 -28.90 -11.97 -9.46
C ARG A 174 -27.87 -13.04 -9.84
N ALA A 175 -26.58 -12.72 -9.67
CA ALA A 175 -25.48 -13.63 -9.98
C ALA A 175 -25.56 -14.91 -9.15
N GLU A 176 -25.92 -14.82 -7.85
CA GLU A 176 -26.13 -15.99 -6.99
C GLU A 176 -27.28 -16.86 -7.48
N LYS A 177 -28.44 -16.25 -7.79
CA LYS A 177 -29.61 -16.96 -8.32
C LYS A 177 -29.27 -17.67 -9.65
N ASP A 178 -28.56 -17.00 -10.54
CA ASP A 178 -28.17 -17.58 -11.84
C ASP A 178 -27.15 -18.70 -11.68
N ALA A 179 -26.16 -18.55 -10.79
CA ALA A 179 -25.17 -19.59 -10.50
C ALA A 179 -25.82 -20.83 -9.87
N LEU A 180 -26.76 -20.66 -8.93
CA LEU A 180 -27.50 -21.76 -8.33
C LEU A 180 -28.41 -22.46 -9.34
N ARG A 181 -29.05 -21.72 -10.25
CA ARG A 181 -29.84 -22.31 -11.36
C ARG A 181 -28.96 -23.12 -12.31
N ALA A 182 -27.77 -22.61 -12.64
CA ALA A 182 -26.83 -23.30 -13.51
C ALA A 182 -26.31 -24.62 -12.91
N LEU A 183 -26.13 -24.67 -11.58
CA LEU A 183 -25.78 -25.89 -10.85
C LEU A 183 -26.87 -26.95 -10.92
N GLY A 184 -28.15 -26.56 -10.99
CA GLY A 184 -29.28 -27.48 -10.95
C GLY A 184 -29.55 -28.08 -9.56
N ASN A 185 -30.52 -29.03 -9.53
CA ASN A 185 -30.92 -29.72 -8.31
C ASN A 185 -30.64 -31.23 -8.37
N GLY A 186 -29.69 -31.67 -9.19
CA GLY A 186 -29.32 -33.08 -9.30
C GLY A 186 -28.75 -33.64 -7.98
N PRO A 187 -28.88 -34.96 -7.77
CA PRO A 187 -28.38 -35.63 -6.57
C PRO A 187 -26.86 -35.55 -6.42
N GLU A 188 -26.15 -35.16 -7.47
CA GLU A 188 -24.69 -34.98 -7.49
C GLU A 188 -24.25 -33.61 -6.94
N VAL A 189 -25.18 -32.62 -6.82
CA VAL A 189 -24.87 -31.27 -6.36
C VAL A 189 -24.84 -31.22 -4.83
N THR A 190 -23.67 -31.04 -4.27
CA THR A 190 -23.48 -30.95 -2.83
C THR A 190 -23.78 -29.55 -2.29
N GLU A 191 -24.01 -29.43 -0.99
CA GLU A 191 -24.13 -28.11 -0.34
C GLU A 191 -22.82 -27.31 -0.44
N ALA A 192 -21.66 -27.99 -0.50
CA ALA A 192 -20.37 -27.36 -0.74
C ALA A 192 -20.30 -26.70 -2.12
N ASP A 193 -20.88 -27.31 -3.15
CA ASP A 193 -20.95 -26.72 -4.50
C ASP A 193 -21.85 -25.48 -4.52
N ARG A 194 -22.97 -25.53 -3.80
CA ARG A 194 -23.88 -24.39 -3.65
C ARG A 194 -23.22 -23.24 -2.89
N GLU A 195 -22.52 -23.52 -1.80
CA GLU A 195 -21.78 -22.51 -1.04
C GLU A 195 -20.65 -21.89 -1.86
N LYS A 196 -19.95 -22.71 -2.64
CA LYS A 196 -18.93 -22.22 -3.59
C LYS A 196 -19.54 -21.29 -4.63
N ALA A 197 -20.70 -21.66 -5.23
CA ALA A 197 -21.38 -20.83 -6.20
C ALA A 197 -21.82 -19.47 -5.60
N ARG A 198 -22.33 -19.48 -4.36
CA ARG A 198 -22.64 -18.25 -3.62
C ARG A 198 -21.41 -17.38 -3.40
N LEU A 199 -20.29 -18.00 -2.98
CA LEU A 199 -19.04 -17.26 -2.75
C LEU A 199 -18.45 -16.69 -4.05
N ASP A 200 -18.53 -17.42 -5.15
CA ASP A 200 -18.03 -16.98 -6.45
C ASP A 200 -18.87 -15.83 -7.05
N ALA A 201 -20.16 -15.76 -6.71
CA ALA A 201 -21.07 -14.67 -7.10
C ALA A 201 -20.79 -13.36 -6.35
N ARG A 202 -20.12 -13.41 -5.18
CA ARG A 202 -19.89 -12.22 -4.35
C ARG A 202 -18.82 -11.31 -4.92
N VAL A 203 -19.10 -10.01 -4.92
CA VAL A 203 -18.14 -8.95 -5.28
C VAL A 203 -17.19 -8.68 -4.10
N SER A 204 -15.89 -8.64 -4.36
CA SER A 204 -14.91 -8.35 -3.32
C SER A 204 -15.11 -6.96 -2.73
N ARG A 205 -15.24 -6.86 -1.40
CA ARG A 205 -15.41 -5.62 -0.64
C ARG A 205 -14.08 -4.99 -0.24
N LEU A 206 -14.13 -3.75 0.28
CA LEU A 206 -12.94 -3.05 0.79
C LEU A 206 -12.27 -3.83 1.93
N ARG A 207 -10.97 -4.06 1.78
CA ARG A 207 -10.16 -4.73 2.78
C ARG A 207 -9.98 -3.90 4.05
N ALA A 208 -9.81 -4.56 5.19
CA ALA A 208 -9.55 -3.95 6.49
C ALA A 208 -8.47 -2.86 6.46
N GLU A 209 -7.37 -3.13 5.77
CA GLU A 209 -6.26 -2.17 5.61
C GLU A 209 -6.70 -0.91 4.87
N THR A 210 -7.51 -1.05 3.80
CA THR A 210 -8.02 0.08 3.03
C THR A 210 -9.04 0.87 3.83
N ARG A 211 -9.96 0.18 4.52
CA ARG A 211 -10.93 0.80 5.44
C ARG A 211 -10.21 1.62 6.53
N ALA A 212 -9.19 1.03 7.17
CA ALA A 212 -8.40 1.72 8.19
C ALA A 212 -7.70 2.97 7.64
N LYS A 213 -7.21 2.94 6.38
CA LYS A 213 -6.60 4.09 5.72
C LYS A 213 -7.60 5.21 5.43
N HIS A 214 -8.82 4.89 4.98
CA HIS A 214 -9.87 5.88 4.75
C HIS A 214 -10.33 6.54 6.06
N ARG A 215 -10.53 5.73 7.11
CA ARG A 215 -10.85 6.22 8.45
C ARG A 215 -9.73 7.09 9.03
N GLY A 216 -8.48 6.63 8.92
CA GLY A 216 -7.32 7.37 9.41
C GLY A 216 -7.12 8.71 8.70
N TYR A 217 -7.45 8.80 7.41
CA TYR A 217 -7.30 10.03 6.66
C TYR A 217 -8.17 11.15 7.21
N ILE A 218 -9.48 10.92 7.40
CA ILE A 218 -10.39 11.97 7.91
C ILE A 218 -10.06 12.34 9.37
N LYS A 219 -9.66 11.37 10.19
CA LYS A 219 -9.14 11.64 11.53
C LYS A 219 -7.92 12.55 11.49
N SER A 220 -7.00 12.33 10.52
CA SER A 220 -5.80 13.17 10.35
C SER A 220 -6.13 14.58 9.87
N VAL A 221 -7.21 14.77 9.08
CA VAL A 221 -7.73 16.10 8.73
C VAL A 221 -8.10 16.85 10.01
N GLY A 222 -8.90 16.23 10.88
CA GLY A 222 -9.28 16.84 12.15
C GLY A 222 -8.07 17.13 13.06
N LYS A 223 -7.06 16.22 13.09
CA LYS A 223 -5.81 16.49 13.82
C LYS A 223 -5.09 17.73 13.28
N MET A 224 -4.92 17.85 11.98
CA MET A 224 -4.31 19.04 11.34
C MET A 224 -5.07 20.32 11.72
N LEU A 225 -6.40 20.29 11.66
CA LEU A 225 -7.22 21.46 12.00
C LEU A 225 -7.08 21.84 13.48
N LEU A 226 -6.97 20.86 14.40
CA LEU A 226 -6.65 21.07 15.81
C LEU A 226 -5.25 21.67 16.00
N ASP A 227 -4.25 21.10 15.33
CA ASP A 227 -2.86 21.57 15.42
C ASP A 227 -2.73 23.02 14.93
N LEU A 228 -3.47 23.41 13.90
CA LEU A 228 -3.56 24.78 13.37
C LEU A 228 -4.52 25.67 14.17
N GLN A 229 -5.16 25.17 15.22
CA GLN A 229 -6.16 25.89 16.04
C GLN A 229 -7.35 26.44 15.21
N LEU A 230 -7.72 25.77 14.15
CA LEU A 230 -8.88 26.09 13.32
C LEU A 230 -10.18 25.47 13.87
N ILE A 231 -10.05 24.47 14.72
CA ILE A 231 -11.14 23.80 15.45
C ILE A 231 -10.70 23.52 16.90
N ASP A 232 -11.63 23.27 17.82
CA ASP A 232 -11.34 22.89 19.19
C ASP A 232 -11.61 21.43 19.51
N ARG A 233 -12.43 20.78 18.70
CA ARG A 233 -12.66 19.33 18.82
C ARG A 233 -12.63 18.64 17.46
N ASN A 234 -12.16 17.41 17.45
CA ASN A 234 -12.20 16.56 16.28
C ASN A 234 -13.31 15.51 16.40
N PRO A 235 -14.49 15.67 15.76
CA PRO A 235 -15.57 14.69 15.84
C PRO A 235 -15.19 13.34 15.22
N PHE A 236 -14.17 13.30 14.36
CA PHE A 236 -13.69 12.08 13.69
C PHE A 236 -12.69 11.26 14.51
N GLU A 237 -12.48 11.57 15.81
CA GLU A 237 -11.63 10.73 16.67
C GLU A 237 -12.12 9.27 16.72
N ILE A 238 -13.43 9.04 16.63
CA ILE A 238 -14.02 7.69 16.57
C ILE A 238 -13.61 6.90 15.32
N CYS A 239 -13.10 7.59 14.29
CA CYS A 239 -12.56 6.96 13.09
C CYS A 239 -11.23 6.26 13.35
N GLY A 240 -10.57 6.50 14.48
CA GLY A 240 -9.37 5.79 14.89
C GLY A 240 -9.59 4.29 14.94
N VAL A 241 -8.62 3.52 14.43
CA VAL A 241 -8.67 2.07 14.45
C VAL A 241 -7.52 1.55 15.32
N PRO A 242 -7.79 1.09 16.54
CA PRO A 242 -6.78 0.47 17.38
C PRO A 242 -6.13 -0.73 16.68
N ASN A 243 -4.83 -0.95 16.90
CA ASN A 243 -4.11 -2.04 16.25
C ASN A 243 -4.75 -3.41 16.51
N LYS A 244 -5.21 -3.69 17.74
CA LYS A 244 -5.91 -4.93 18.08
C LYS A 244 -7.17 -5.15 17.23
N LEU A 245 -7.95 -4.09 16.98
CA LEU A 245 -9.15 -4.16 16.16
C LEU A 245 -8.78 -4.38 14.67
N LYS A 246 -7.76 -3.68 14.19
CA LYS A 246 -7.23 -3.84 12.84
C LYS A 246 -6.72 -5.27 12.60
N ASP A 247 -6.03 -5.86 13.58
CA ASP A 247 -5.56 -7.24 13.49
C ASP A 247 -6.70 -8.25 13.52
N ARG A 248 -7.75 -8.00 14.32
CA ARG A 248 -8.99 -8.80 14.31
C ARG A 248 -9.68 -8.75 12.94
N TRP A 249 -9.81 -7.57 12.33
CA TRP A 249 -10.36 -7.44 10.98
C TRP A 249 -9.54 -8.22 9.96
N LYS A 250 -8.20 -8.13 10.04
CA LYS A 250 -7.29 -8.87 9.16
C LYS A 250 -7.40 -10.38 9.32
N LYS A 251 -7.67 -10.87 10.53
CA LYS A 251 -7.87 -12.31 10.79
C LYS A 251 -9.17 -12.83 10.18
N ASN A 252 -10.23 -12.02 10.22
CA ASN A 252 -11.55 -12.38 9.68
C ASN A 252 -11.61 -12.26 8.15
N GLU A 253 -10.71 -11.50 7.52
CA GLU A 253 -10.61 -11.48 6.08
C GLU A 253 -9.90 -12.75 5.61
N GLN A 254 -10.52 -13.49 4.69
CA GLN A 254 -9.82 -14.55 3.96
C GLN A 254 -8.62 -13.91 3.23
N LYS A 255 -7.48 -13.91 3.90
CA LYS A 255 -6.26 -13.42 3.29
C LYS A 255 -5.89 -14.40 2.19
N ARG A 256 -5.88 -13.91 0.97
CA ARG A 256 -4.99 -14.45 -0.04
C ARG A 256 -3.56 -14.27 0.51
N LYS A 257 -3.07 -15.28 1.23
CA LYS A 257 -1.68 -15.29 1.68
C LYS A 257 -0.84 -15.18 0.43
N ARG A 258 0.07 -14.20 0.40
CA ARG A 258 1.19 -14.29 -0.52
C ARG A 258 1.87 -15.61 -0.20
N VAL A 259 1.85 -16.50 -1.17
CA VAL A 259 2.53 -17.79 -1.07
C VAL A 259 3.94 -17.61 -1.66
N CYS A 260 4.88 -18.36 -1.13
CA CYS A 260 6.17 -18.53 -1.81
C CYS A 260 5.95 -19.28 -3.10
N TRP A 261 6.77 -19.01 -4.10
CA TRP A 261 6.82 -19.84 -5.29
C TRP A 261 7.29 -21.24 -4.91
N ASP A 262 6.55 -22.22 -5.34
CA ASP A 262 6.85 -23.65 -5.25
C ASP A 262 7.32 -24.16 -6.64
N ASP A 263 7.20 -25.45 -6.91
CA ASP A 263 7.63 -26.07 -8.16
C ASP A 263 7.00 -25.46 -9.42
N ARG A 264 5.91 -24.70 -9.28
CA ARG A 264 5.33 -23.90 -10.38
C ARG A 264 6.30 -22.86 -10.93
N ILE A 265 7.38 -22.52 -10.21
CA ILE A 265 8.43 -21.66 -10.73
C ILE A 265 9.08 -22.27 -11.97
N TYR A 266 9.24 -23.60 -12.02
CA TYR A 266 9.85 -24.28 -13.17
C TYR A 266 8.92 -24.24 -14.38
N THR A 267 7.61 -24.38 -14.21
CA THR A 267 6.64 -24.14 -15.29
C THR A 267 6.73 -22.71 -15.81
N PHE A 268 6.88 -21.73 -14.90
CA PHE A 268 7.07 -20.32 -15.29
C PHE A 268 8.40 -20.12 -16.04
N LEU A 269 9.51 -20.71 -15.58
CA LEU A 269 10.82 -20.66 -16.26
C LEU A 269 10.82 -21.40 -17.61
N GLY A 270 9.92 -22.35 -17.80
CA GLY A 270 9.67 -23.00 -19.10
C GLY A 270 8.93 -22.13 -20.12
N SER A 271 8.41 -20.95 -19.71
CA SER A 271 7.63 -20.07 -20.59
C SER A 271 8.49 -19.33 -21.62
N PRO A 272 7.89 -18.81 -22.71
CA PRO A 272 8.64 -18.25 -23.86
C PRO A 272 9.67 -17.16 -23.51
N ALA A 273 9.46 -16.37 -22.45
CA ALA A 273 10.41 -15.32 -22.04
C ALA A 273 11.77 -15.88 -21.65
N PHE A 274 11.87 -17.16 -21.29
CA PHE A 274 13.11 -17.81 -20.86
C PHE A 274 13.70 -18.75 -21.92
N GLN A 275 13.01 -18.94 -23.05
CA GLN A 275 13.37 -19.93 -24.05
C GLN A 275 14.00 -19.32 -25.31
N GLY A 276 14.15 -17.98 -25.37
CA GLY A 276 14.66 -17.29 -26.54
C GLY A 276 13.91 -17.62 -27.86
N PRO A 277 14.39 -17.18 -29.01
CA PRO A 277 15.51 -16.21 -29.16
C PRO A 277 15.17 -14.83 -28.59
N PHE A 278 16.19 -14.14 -28.10
CA PHE A 278 16.03 -12.80 -27.55
C PHE A 278 16.33 -11.76 -28.63
N GLU A 279 15.42 -10.81 -28.86
CA GLU A 279 15.68 -9.64 -29.72
C GLU A 279 16.67 -8.69 -29.05
N ASP A 280 16.54 -8.55 -27.73
CA ASP A 280 17.46 -7.82 -26.87
C ASP A 280 17.85 -8.73 -25.69
N PRO A 281 19.15 -8.90 -25.39
CA PRO A 281 19.59 -9.72 -24.26
C PRO A 281 19.14 -9.17 -22.90
N GLY A 282 18.64 -7.91 -22.84
CA GLY A 282 18.02 -7.27 -21.67
C GLY A 282 16.50 -7.41 -21.65
N GLU A 283 15.92 -8.55 -22.02
CA GLU A 283 14.48 -8.79 -21.95
C GLU A 283 13.96 -8.67 -20.50
N PRO A 284 13.05 -7.72 -20.22
CA PRO A 284 12.58 -7.47 -18.85
C PRO A 284 11.86 -8.67 -18.21
N PHE A 285 11.10 -9.45 -18.98
CA PHE A 285 10.38 -10.63 -18.48
C PHE A 285 11.30 -11.79 -18.11
N TYR A 286 12.53 -11.78 -18.62
CA TYR A 286 13.58 -12.70 -18.24
C TYR A 286 14.27 -12.27 -16.94
N TRP A 287 14.79 -11.03 -16.91
CA TRP A 287 15.70 -10.60 -15.85
C TRP A 287 15.01 -10.17 -14.57
N ILE A 288 13.88 -9.42 -14.65
CA ILE A 288 13.24 -8.85 -13.46
C ILE A 288 12.73 -9.91 -12.48
N PRO A 289 12.08 -11.01 -12.93
CA PRO A 289 11.72 -12.10 -12.05
C PRO A 289 12.91 -12.79 -11.39
N LEU A 290 14.00 -13.02 -12.13
CA LEU A 290 15.22 -13.61 -11.60
C LEU A 290 15.91 -12.71 -10.59
N LEU A 291 15.99 -11.40 -10.84
CA LEU A 291 16.51 -10.41 -9.88
C LEU A 291 15.68 -10.38 -8.60
N ALA A 292 14.36 -10.44 -8.69
CA ALA A 292 13.47 -10.51 -7.52
C ALA A 292 13.64 -11.82 -6.74
N ARG A 293 13.82 -12.97 -7.44
CA ARG A 293 13.94 -14.30 -6.83
C ARG A 293 15.32 -14.55 -6.22
N LEU A 294 16.40 -14.09 -6.84
CA LEU A 294 17.77 -14.40 -6.45
C LEU A 294 18.48 -13.28 -5.68
N MET A 295 17.97 -12.05 -5.74
CA MET A 295 18.53 -10.91 -5.00
C MET A 295 17.50 -10.18 -4.14
N GLY A 296 16.25 -10.60 -4.16
CA GLY A 296 15.19 -9.98 -3.35
C GLY A 296 14.90 -8.51 -3.69
N LEU A 297 15.22 -8.03 -4.90
CA LEU A 297 14.92 -6.68 -5.33
C LEU A 297 13.41 -6.41 -5.37
N ARG A 298 12.99 -5.20 -5.00
CA ARG A 298 11.61 -4.76 -5.26
C ARG A 298 11.40 -4.56 -6.75
N GLU A 299 10.19 -4.71 -7.21
CA GLU A 299 9.84 -4.61 -8.65
C GLU A 299 10.37 -3.31 -9.28
N GLU A 300 10.13 -2.16 -8.65
CA GLU A 300 10.63 -0.89 -9.17
C GLU A 300 12.15 -0.78 -9.09
N GLU A 301 12.77 -1.29 -8.01
CA GLU A 301 14.22 -1.33 -7.88
C GLU A 301 14.84 -2.10 -9.06
N ALA A 302 14.29 -3.29 -9.39
CA ALA A 302 14.75 -4.07 -10.52
C ALA A 302 14.49 -3.38 -11.87
N CYS A 303 13.29 -2.82 -12.08
CA CYS A 303 12.92 -2.15 -13.33
C CYS A 303 13.79 -0.95 -13.68
N GLN A 304 14.28 -0.22 -12.68
CA GLN A 304 15.02 1.02 -12.89
C GLN A 304 16.53 0.86 -12.93
N LEU A 305 17.07 -0.36 -12.75
CA LEU A 305 18.52 -0.61 -12.76
C LEU A 305 19.20 -0.05 -14.01
N GLY A 306 20.31 0.61 -13.79
CA GLY A 306 21.23 1.07 -14.82
C GLY A 306 22.63 0.43 -14.69
N PRO A 307 23.49 0.56 -15.70
CA PRO A 307 24.86 0.05 -15.63
C PRO A 307 25.68 0.64 -14.48
N ASP A 308 25.40 1.90 -14.12
CA ASP A 308 26.12 2.64 -13.07
C ASP A 308 25.72 2.25 -11.65
N ASP A 309 24.67 1.42 -11.52
CA ASP A 309 24.27 0.84 -10.24
C ASP A 309 25.11 -0.40 -9.88
N PHE A 310 25.94 -0.89 -10.80
CA PHE A 310 26.79 -2.06 -10.59
C PHE A 310 28.22 -1.66 -10.25
N GLY A 311 28.74 -2.21 -9.17
CA GLY A 311 30.10 -2.06 -8.71
C GLY A 311 30.75 -3.38 -8.32
N SER A 312 32.04 -3.31 -7.94
CA SER A 312 32.78 -4.45 -7.38
C SER A 312 33.64 -3.97 -6.20
N ASP A 313 33.65 -4.78 -5.14
CA ASP A 313 34.52 -4.57 -3.98
C ASP A 313 35.14 -5.92 -3.60
N LYS A 314 36.49 -5.96 -3.56
CA LYS A 314 37.26 -7.18 -3.26
C LYS A 314 36.85 -8.40 -4.09
N GLY A 315 36.56 -8.20 -5.36
CA GLY A 315 36.15 -9.27 -6.29
C GLY A 315 34.66 -9.67 -6.19
N ILE A 316 33.88 -9.09 -5.28
CA ILE A 316 32.43 -9.33 -5.16
C ILE A 316 31.68 -8.24 -5.93
N CYS A 317 30.99 -8.64 -6.99
CA CYS A 317 30.10 -7.75 -7.72
C CYS A 317 28.83 -7.47 -6.91
N TYR A 318 28.36 -6.23 -6.93
CA TYR A 318 27.16 -5.82 -6.21
C TYR A 318 26.30 -4.85 -7.01
N VAL A 319 25.03 -4.77 -6.64
CA VAL A 319 24.11 -3.71 -7.05
C VAL A 319 23.98 -2.71 -5.90
N ASP A 320 24.18 -1.44 -6.20
CA ASP A 320 23.99 -0.33 -5.28
C ASP A 320 22.58 0.26 -5.47
N VAL A 321 21.64 -0.11 -4.58
CA VAL A 321 20.29 0.43 -4.59
C VAL A 321 20.31 1.82 -3.97
N LYS A 322 20.30 2.86 -4.81
CA LYS A 322 20.43 4.26 -4.41
C LYS A 322 19.10 4.99 -4.44
N VAL A 323 18.93 5.94 -3.51
CA VAL A 323 17.90 6.99 -3.63
C VAL A 323 18.49 8.11 -4.47
N LEU A 324 18.11 8.19 -5.72
CA LEU A 324 18.42 9.32 -6.60
C LEU A 324 17.12 10.04 -6.93
N ASP A 325 17.17 11.34 -7.21
CA ASP A 325 15.99 12.14 -7.62
C ASP A 325 15.25 11.54 -8.83
N ALA A 326 15.99 10.83 -9.68
CA ALA A 326 15.44 10.11 -10.83
C ALA A 326 14.91 8.70 -10.51
N ASN A 327 15.18 8.16 -9.31
CA ASN A 327 14.82 6.80 -8.87
C ASN A 327 13.79 6.83 -7.76
N ASN A 328 12.68 6.12 -7.93
CA ASN A 328 11.66 5.96 -6.89
C ASN A 328 12.04 4.84 -5.92
N VAL A 329 12.81 5.15 -4.90
CA VAL A 329 13.07 4.23 -3.77
C VAL A 329 12.14 4.59 -2.61
N LYS A 330 11.64 3.59 -1.90
CA LYS A 330 10.54 3.74 -0.93
C LYS A 330 10.91 4.64 0.26
N THR A 331 12.13 4.50 0.79
CA THR A 331 12.66 5.25 1.95
C THR A 331 14.18 5.40 1.81
N ILE A 332 14.78 6.33 2.57
CA ILE A 332 16.24 6.50 2.67
C ILE A 332 16.89 5.19 3.18
N ASP A 333 16.26 4.51 4.11
CA ASP A 333 16.73 3.23 4.68
C ASP A 333 16.72 2.07 3.66
N SER A 334 16.13 2.29 2.48
CA SER A 334 16.20 1.32 1.37
C SER A 334 17.52 1.33 0.62
N GLN A 335 18.42 2.31 0.88
CA GLN A 335 19.77 2.35 0.27
C GLN A 335 20.60 1.19 0.81
N ARG A 336 21.15 0.40 -0.10
CA ARG A 336 21.94 -0.77 0.28
C ARG A 336 22.71 -1.33 -0.89
N ARG A 337 23.81 -2.02 -0.59
CA ARG A 337 24.53 -2.82 -1.54
C ARG A 337 24.12 -4.28 -1.42
N ILE A 338 23.71 -4.87 -2.52
CA ILE A 338 23.30 -6.28 -2.60
C ILE A 338 24.29 -7.00 -3.50
N PRO A 339 25.00 -8.03 -3.01
CA PRO A 339 25.87 -8.83 -3.85
C PRO A 339 25.09 -9.45 -5.01
N VAL A 340 25.70 -9.52 -6.20
CA VAL A 340 25.09 -10.18 -7.34
C VAL A 340 25.17 -11.70 -7.14
N HIS A 341 24.03 -12.37 -7.26
CA HIS A 341 23.96 -13.83 -7.13
C HIS A 341 24.78 -14.53 -8.22
N PRO A 342 25.58 -15.59 -7.91
CA PRO A 342 26.41 -16.27 -8.89
C PRO A 342 25.64 -16.74 -10.12
N THR A 343 24.47 -17.32 -9.95
CA THR A 343 23.61 -17.75 -11.05
C THR A 343 23.29 -16.63 -12.05
N LEU A 344 23.07 -15.39 -11.58
CA LEU A 344 22.84 -14.25 -12.47
C LEU A 344 24.08 -13.87 -13.26
N ILE A 345 25.27 -14.02 -12.65
CA ILE A 345 26.55 -13.81 -13.34
C ILE A 345 26.73 -14.86 -14.44
N GLU A 346 26.46 -16.13 -14.15
CA GLU A 346 26.52 -17.24 -15.11
C GLU A 346 25.52 -17.06 -16.26
N LEU A 347 24.33 -16.54 -16.00
CA LEU A 347 23.35 -16.21 -17.03
C LEU A 347 23.74 -15.02 -17.90
N GLY A 348 24.79 -14.27 -17.50
CA GLY A 348 25.35 -13.17 -18.28
C GLY A 348 24.87 -11.77 -17.87
N LEU A 349 24.38 -11.58 -16.64
CA LEU A 349 23.95 -10.26 -16.18
C LEU A 349 25.05 -9.20 -16.30
N LEU A 350 26.31 -9.54 -15.94
CA LEU A 350 27.44 -8.61 -16.07
C LEU A 350 27.78 -8.32 -17.55
N LYS A 351 27.58 -9.29 -18.46
CA LYS A 351 27.71 -9.04 -19.90
C LYS A 351 26.66 -8.03 -20.39
N LEU A 352 25.43 -8.10 -19.85
CA LEU A 352 24.39 -7.11 -20.14
C LEU A 352 24.79 -5.72 -19.64
N VAL A 353 25.33 -5.62 -18.42
CA VAL A 353 25.84 -4.35 -17.85
C VAL A 353 26.89 -3.72 -18.77
N GLU A 354 27.90 -4.50 -19.19
CA GLU A 354 28.94 -4.04 -20.10
C GLU A 354 28.39 -3.63 -21.48
N LEU A 355 27.46 -4.41 -22.03
CA LEU A 355 26.80 -4.07 -23.28
C LEU A 355 26.11 -2.72 -23.20
N ARG A 356 25.35 -2.47 -22.12
CA ARG A 356 24.66 -1.18 -21.92
C ARG A 356 25.62 -0.03 -21.71
N ARG A 357 26.74 -0.22 -21.00
CA ARG A 357 27.82 0.77 -20.89
C ARG A 357 28.39 1.14 -22.28
N LYS A 358 28.73 0.14 -23.09
CA LYS A 358 29.23 0.35 -24.45
C LYS A 358 28.21 1.05 -25.36
N GLN A 359 26.93 0.83 -25.13
CA GLN A 359 25.84 1.50 -25.86
C GLN A 359 25.49 2.89 -25.30
N GLY A 360 26.11 3.37 -24.23
CA GLY A 360 25.77 4.63 -23.54
C GLY A 360 24.33 4.64 -22.97
N ARG A 361 23.81 3.48 -22.59
CA ARG A 361 22.45 3.38 -22.05
C ARG A 361 22.45 3.59 -20.54
N HIS A 362 21.53 4.43 -20.05
CA HIS A 362 21.36 4.68 -18.62
C HIS A 362 20.51 3.60 -17.90
N ARG A 363 19.91 2.67 -18.64
CA ARG A 363 19.05 1.61 -18.08
C ARG A 363 19.39 0.26 -18.71
N LEU A 364 19.31 -0.82 -17.89
CA LEU A 364 19.51 -2.17 -18.41
C LEU A 364 18.38 -2.58 -19.35
N PHE A 365 17.14 -2.22 -19.01
CA PHE A 365 15.92 -2.63 -19.69
C PHE A 365 15.40 -1.48 -20.56
N VAL A 366 15.94 -1.36 -21.75
CA VAL A 366 15.69 -0.22 -22.66
C VAL A 366 14.25 -0.16 -23.18
N ASN A 367 13.53 -1.28 -23.15
CA ASN A 367 12.14 -1.38 -23.63
C ASN A 367 11.09 -1.05 -22.56
N LEU A 368 11.51 -0.73 -21.33
CA LEU A 368 10.62 -0.30 -20.27
C LEU A 368 10.27 1.19 -20.40
N THR A 369 8.99 1.48 -20.22
CA THR A 369 8.47 2.85 -20.22
C THR A 369 7.84 3.18 -18.86
N ARG A 370 7.96 4.43 -18.43
CA ARG A 370 7.32 4.90 -17.20
C ARG A 370 5.80 4.96 -17.36
N GLY A 371 5.07 4.59 -16.33
CA GLY A 371 3.64 4.75 -16.25
C GLY A 371 3.23 6.21 -16.10
N LYS A 372 2.04 6.56 -16.60
CA LYS A 372 1.53 7.95 -16.57
C LYS A 372 1.02 8.34 -15.17
N SER A 373 0.53 7.38 -14.38
CA SER A 373 -0.12 7.66 -13.09
C SER A 373 0.90 7.88 -11.96
N LYS A 374 1.87 6.99 -11.83
CA LYS A 374 2.88 7.03 -10.76
C LYS A 374 4.25 7.48 -11.23
N GLY A 375 4.49 7.55 -12.52
CA GLY A 375 5.78 7.86 -13.11
C GLY A 375 6.84 6.74 -12.90
N THR A 376 6.43 5.54 -12.49
CA THR A 376 7.30 4.39 -12.24
C THR A 376 7.37 3.45 -13.42
N TYR A 377 8.48 2.71 -13.59
CA TYR A 377 8.61 1.69 -14.62
C TYR A 377 7.77 0.45 -14.30
N SER A 378 7.67 0.08 -13.02
CA SER A 378 6.87 -1.05 -12.55
C SER A 378 5.39 -0.91 -12.87
N GLU A 379 4.84 0.31 -12.98
CA GLU A 379 3.43 0.51 -13.33
C GLU A 379 3.05 -0.14 -14.66
N ASN A 380 3.85 0.07 -15.69
CA ASN A 380 3.61 -0.51 -17.00
C ASN A 380 4.11 -1.96 -17.09
N PHE A 381 5.23 -2.26 -16.41
CA PHE A 381 5.76 -3.63 -16.36
C PHE A 381 4.76 -4.59 -15.73
N THR A 382 4.21 -4.29 -14.55
CA THR A 382 3.22 -5.14 -13.87
C THR A 382 2.03 -5.49 -14.77
N LYS A 383 1.49 -4.49 -15.50
CA LYS A 383 0.35 -4.70 -16.42
C LYS A 383 0.72 -5.68 -17.54
N LYS A 384 1.87 -5.43 -18.20
CA LYS A 384 2.36 -6.27 -19.31
C LYS A 384 2.74 -7.66 -18.82
N PHE A 385 3.37 -7.77 -17.65
CA PHE A 385 3.79 -9.04 -17.05
C PHE A 385 2.59 -9.90 -16.63
N ASN A 386 1.55 -9.31 -16.06
CA ASN A 386 0.31 -10.03 -15.76
C ASN A 386 -0.40 -10.53 -17.02
N TYR A 387 -0.43 -9.70 -18.07
CA TYR A 387 -0.97 -10.11 -19.37
C TYR A 387 -0.15 -11.27 -19.97
N TYR A 388 1.19 -11.14 -19.97
CA TYR A 388 2.11 -12.19 -20.44
C TYR A 388 1.85 -13.52 -19.73
N ARG A 389 1.77 -13.53 -18.39
CA ARG A 389 1.56 -14.74 -17.62
C ARG A 389 0.21 -15.42 -17.92
N LYS A 390 -0.85 -14.63 -18.09
CA LYS A 390 -2.17 -15.14 -18.46
C LYS A 390 -2.17 -15.73 -19.87
N LYS A 391 -1.51 -15.05 -20.82
CA LYS A 391 -1.44 -15.50 -22.22
C LYS A 391 -0.65 -16.81 -22.38
N ASN A 392 0.29 -17.10 -21.50
CA ASN A 392 1.15 -18.28 -21.58
C ASN A 392 0.81 -19.33 -20.51
N ASP A 393 -0.39 -19.27 -19.90
CA ASP A 393 -0.90 -20.20 -18.90
C ASP A 393 0.01 -20.43 -17.67
N VAL A 394 0.80 -19.39 -17.32
CA VAL A 394 1.69 -19.38 -16.16
C VAL A 394 1.25 -18.32 -15.12
N TYR A 395 -0.05 -18.07 -15.05
CA TYR A 395 -0.67 -17.19 -14.07
C TYR A 395 -1.33 -18.01 -12.97
N TRP A 396 -0.84 -17.83 -11.75
CA TRP A 396 -1.48 -18.35 -10.53
C TRP A 396 -1.72 -17.19 -9.59
N GLU A 397 -2.87 -17.25 -8.94
CA GLU A 397 -3.21 -16.22 -7.98
C GLU A 397 -2.30 -16.27 -6.74
N GLY A 398 -1.82 -15.10 -6.31
CA GLY A 398 -0.86 -14.99 -5.18
C GLY A 398 0.60 -15.22 -5.55
N LEU A 399 0.91 -15.86 -6.70
CA LEU A 399 2.26 -16.04 -7.22
C LEU A 399 2.61 -14.91 -8.19
N ASP A 400 2.73 -13.70 -7.69
CA ASP A 400 3.15 -12.52 -8.44
C ASP A 400 4.67 -12.30 -8.34
N LEU A 401 5.16 -11.19 -8.91
CA LEU A 401 6.57 -10.82 -8.81
C LEU A 401 7.01 -10.57 -7.36
N HIS A 402 6.12 -10.02 -6.54
CA HIS A 402 6.44 -9.84 -5.14
C HIS A 402 6.53 -11.16 -4.37
N ALA A 403 5.82 -12.19 -4.81
CA ALA A 403 5.97 -13.56 -4.30
C ALA A 403 7.38 -14.14 -4.57
N MET A 404 8.05 -13.77 -5.69
CA MET A 404 9.46 -14.10 -5.93
C MET A 404 10.36 -13.56 -4.81
N ARG A 405 10.18 -12.30 -4.47
CA ARG A 405 10.90 -11.68 -3.35
C ARG A 405 10.49 -12.28 -1.99
N THR A 406 9.24 -12.72 -1.83
CA THR A 406 8.79 -13.44 -0.61
C THR A 406 9.50 -14.79 -0.51
N SER A 407 9.69 -15.52 -1.62
CA SER A 407 10.46 -16.77 -1.66
C SER A 407 11.92 -16.55 -1.26
N PHE A 408 12.57 -15.52 -1.84
CA PHE A 408 13.93 -15.13 -1.44
C PHE A 408 14.04 -14.87 0.08
N ASN A 409 13.09 -14.08 0.63
CA ASN A 409 13.06 -13.82 2.07
C ASN A 409 12.86 -15.10 2.89
N SER A 410 12.02 -16.02 2.41
CA SER A 410 11.74 -17.31 3.07
C SER A 410 12.96 -18.22 3.08
N ASP A 411 13.70 -18.27 1.97
CA ASP A 411 14.94 -19.05 1.88
C ASP A 411 15.99 -18.54 2.86
N LEU A 412 16.16 -17.22 2.98
CA LEU A 412 17.05 -16.63 3.98
C LEU A 412 16.62 -16.97 5.40
N MET A 413 15.31 -16.94 5.70
CA MET A 413 14.81 -17.28 7.04
C MET A 413 14.98 -18.75 7.40
N ASN A 414 14.86 -19.65 6.43
CA ASN A 414 15.00 -21.08 6.67
C ASN A 414 16.46 -21.49 6.94
N ARG A 415 17.42 -20.77 6.39
CA ARG A 415 18.86 -21.10 6.51
C ARG A 415 19.58 -20.31 7.60
N ASP A 416 19.17 -19.07 7.88
CA ASP A 416 19.79 -18.26 8.94
C ASP A 416 18.74 -17.46 9.70
N LYS A 417 18.85 -17.50 11.02
CA LYS A 417 17.99 -16.74 11.94
C LYS A 417 18.43 -15.28 12.12
N SER A 418 19.50 -14.82 11.45
CA SER A 418 19.99 -13.45 11.57
C SER A 418 19.05 -12.47 10.88
N ASP A 419 18.23 -11.79 11.67
CA ASP A 419 17.28 -10.77 11.20
C ASP A 419 18.02 -9.58 10.56
N ALA A 420 19.21 -9.25 11.04
CA ALA A 420 20.02 -8.14 10.54
C ALA A 420 20.44 -8.34 9.07
N ILE A 421 21.00 -9.51 8.72
CA ILE A 421 21.43 -9.82 7.34
C ILE A 421 20.22 -9.83 6.41
N ARG A 422 19.15 -10.48 6.81
CA ARG A 422 17.91 -10.54 6.06
C ARG A 422 17.33 -9.14 5.80
N CYS A 423 17.27 -8.30 6.84
CA CYS A 423 16.77 -6.93 6.73
C CYS A 423 17.65 -6.08 5.81
N LEU A 424 18.97 -6.20 5.87
CA LEU A 424 19.88 -5.52 4.96
C LEU A 424 19.64 -5.92 3.50
N LEU A 425 19.64 -7.23 3.20
CA LEU A 425 19.39 -7.72 1.83
C LEU A 425 18.02 -7.28 1.31
N MET A 426 17.00 -7.33 2.19
CA MET A 426 15.64 -6.95 1.84
C MET A 426 15.40 -5.42 1.83
N GLY A 427 16.27 -4.60 2.42
CA GLY A 427 16.00 -3.18 2.66
C GLY A 427 14.75 -3.00 3.53
N HIS A 428 14.73 -3.68 4.65
CA HIS A 428 13.76 -3.55 5.74
C HIS A 428 14.47 -3.00 6.97
N ASP A 429 13.75 -2.22 7.78
CA ASP A 429 14.27 -1.83 9.09
C ASP A 429 14.21 -3.04 10.03
N PRO A 430 15.31 -3.37 10.71
CA PRO A 430 15.28 -4.35 11.78
C PRO A 430 14.31 -3.90 12.88
N VAL A 431 13.57 -4.87 13.44
CA VAL A 431 12.62 -4.60 14.53
C VAL A 431 13.34 -4.33 15.84
N ASP A 432 14.52 -4.91 16.02
CA ASP A 432 15.35 -4.79 17.22
C ASP A 432 16.48 -3.77 17.01
N GLU A 433 16.69 -2.89 18.01
CA GLU A 433 17.75 -1.86 17.97
C GLU A 433 19.15 -2.49 17.95
N GLY A 434 19.34 -3.65 18.60
CA GLY A 434 20.57 -4.42 18.52
C GLY A 434 20.88 -4.84 17.08
N ALA A 435 19.87 -5.31 16.33
CA ALA A 435 20.02 -5.67 14.93
C ALA A 435 20.31 -4.44 14.03
N LYS A 436 19.80 -3.25 14.37
CA LYS A 436 20.15 -2.00 13.67
C LYS A 436 21.62 -1.64 13.83
N SER A 437 22.15 -1.73 15.03
CA SER A 437 23.57 -1.48 15.32
C SER A 437 24.49 -2.48 14.60
N TYR A 438 24.14 -3.77 14.63
CA TYR A 438 24.88 -4.82 13.91
C TYR A 438 24.88 -4.63 12.40
N SER A 439 23.79 -4.11 11.84
CA SER A 439 23.65 -3.94 10.40
C SER A 439 24.66 -2.96 9.79
N GLN A 440 25.09 -1.95 10.54
CA GLN A 440 26.04 -0.94 10.07
C GLN A 440 27.49 -1.48 9.88
N GLY A 441 27.83 -2.61 10.51
CA GLY A 441 29.16 -3.22 10.44
C GLY A 441 29.29 -4.44 9.53
N LEU A 442 28.22 -4.90 8.88
CA LEU A 442 28.25 -6.11 8.07
C LEU A 442 29.02 -5.90 6.76
N LYS A 443 30.00 -6.78 6.51
CA LYS A 443 30.82 -6.76 5.31
C LYS A 443 30.05 -7.34 4.10
N LEU A 444 30.36 -6.83 2.92
CA LEU A 444 29.77 -7.34 1.66
C LEU A 444 30.00 -8.86 1.48
N ALA A 445 31.14 -9.38 1.94
CA ALA A 445 31.45 -10.80 1.89
C ALA A 445 30.44 -11.66 2.68
N THR A 446 30.05 -11.21 3.88
CA THR A 446 29.04 -11.91 4.69
C THR A 446 27.68 -11.92 4.00
N LEU A 447 27.30 -10.81 3.34
CA LEU A 447 26.05 -10.76 2.55
C LEU A 447 26.14 -11.67 1.32
N TYR A 448 27.33 -11.76 0.70
CA TYR A 448 27.56 -12.63 -0.46
C TYR A 448 27.42 -14.11 -0.09
N GLU A 449 28.03 -14.55 1.00
CA GLU A 449 27.87 -15.91 1.51
C GLU A 449 26.37 -16.27 1.68
N ARG A 450 25.59 -15.36 2.24
CA ARG A 450 24.16 -15.60 2.48
C ARG A 450 23.30 -15.57 1.21
N ILE A 451 23.65 -14.75 0.24
CA ILE A 451 22.91 -14.73 -1.02
C ILE A 451 23.18 -15.99 -1.84
N CYS A 452 24.38 -16.58 -1.73
CA CYS A 452 24.73 -17.85 -2.38
C CYS A 452 23.93 -19.05 -1.85
N ASP A 453 23.35 -18.94 -0.64
CA ASP A 453 22.48 -19.98 -0.07
C ASP A 453 21.12 -20.07 -0.76
N VAL A 454 20.75 -19.08 -1.55
CA VAL A 454 19.46 -19.06 -2.28
C VAL A 454 19.59 -19.86 -3.57
N GLU A 455 18.96 -21.00 -3.62
CA GLU A 455 19.05 -21.91 -4.78
C GLU A 455 17.88 -21.73 -5.74
N LEU A 456 18.17 -21.81 -7.02
CA LEU A 456 17.20 -21.90 -8.11
C LEU A 456 17.86 -22.64 -9.27
N ASP A 457 17.27 -23.79 -9.65
CA ASP A 457 17.71 -24.48 -10.86
C ASP A 457 17.28 -23.71 -12.11
N VAL A 458 18.27 -23.28 -12.87
CA VAL A 458 18.11 -22.50 -14.11
C VAL A 458 18.63 -23.27 -15.33
N SER A 459 18.85 -24.59 -15.21
CA SER A 459 19.40 -25.43 -16.29
C SER A 459 18.49 -25.46 -17.51
N MET A 460 17.19 -25.26 -17.31
CA MET A 460 16.17 -25.29 -18.36
C MET A 460 16.01 -23.99 -19.14
N ILE A 461 16.60 -22.88 -18.71
CA ILE A 461 16.45 -21.59 -19.39
C ILE A 461 17.62 -21.30 -20.33
N VAL A 462 17.32 -20.57 -21.41
CA VAL A 462 18.33 -20.18 -22.41
C VAL A 462 19.08 -18.95 -21.94
N ARG A 463 20.43 -18.98 -22.04
CA ARG A 463 21.25 -17.81 -21.69
C ARG A 463 21.18 -16.75 -22.79
N PRO A 464 20.89 -15.49 -22.49
CA PRO A 464 20.66 -14.44 -23.50
C PRO A 464 21.87 -14.16 -24.41
N PHE A 465 23.09 -14.53 -23.97
CA PHE A 465 24.32 -14.29 -24.70
C PHE A 465 24.87 -15.55 -25.41
N ASP A 466 24.19 -16.68 -25.34
CA ASP A 466 24.62 -17.89 -26.03
C ASP A 466 24.19 -17.84 -27.51
N THR A 467 25.08 -17.38 -28.35
CA THR A 467 24.88 -17.18 -29.79
C THR A 467 24.53 -18.46 -30.57
N ALA A 468 24.96 -19.63 -30.09
CA ALA A 468 24.70 -20.91 -30.77
C ALA A 468 23.22 -21.29 -30.83
N HIS A 469 22.43 -20.94 -29.85
CA HIS A 469 20.97 -21.21 -29.81
C HIS A 469 20.14 -20.24 -30.64
N SER A 470 20.63 -19.01 -30.86
CA SER A 470 19.91 -18.00 -31.66
C SER A 470 20.02 -18.24 -33.17
N ILE A 471 21.11 -18.85 -33.61
CA ILE A 471 21.37 -19.13 -35.06
C ILE A 471 20.55 -20.34 -35.53
N ASN A 472 20.52 -21.44 -34.80
CA ASN A 472 19.80 -22.65 -35.18
C ASN A 472 18.27 -22.48 -35.24
N ARG A 473 17.66 -21.58 -34.48
CA ARG A 473 16.22 -21.28 -34.56
C ARG A 473 15.87 -20.34 -35.73
N ARG A 474 16.75 -19.42 -36.09
CA ARG A 474 16.55 -18.57 -37.29
C ARG A 474 16.57 -19.44 -38.56
N GLU A 475 17.48 -20.39 -38.64
CA GLU A 475 17.52 -21.33 -39.76
C GLU A 475 16.27 -22.25 -39.81
N LYS A 476 15.82 -22.79 -38.67
CA LYS A 476 14.57 -23.57 -38.64
C LYS A 476 13.31 -22.76 -38.98
N VAL A 477 13.23 -21.47 -38.59
CA VAL A 477 12.07 -20.61 -38.94
C VAL A 477 12.11 -20.23 -40.42
N ILE A 478 13.29 -20.05 -40.99
CA ILE A 478 13.46 -19.79 -42.45
C ILE A 478 13.09 -21.02 -43.26
N ASP A 479 13.48 -22.22 -42.82
CA ASP A 479 13.10 -23.48 -43.47
C ASP A 479 11.58 -23.76 -43.42
N ILE A 480 10.93 -23.49 -42.29
CA ILE A 480 9.46 -23.65 -42.19
C ILE A 480 8.72 -22.62 -43.09
N ARG A 481 9.26 -21.44 -43.29
CA ARG A 481 8.68 -20.46 -44.22
C ARG A 481 8.95 -20.76 -45.66
N ARG A 482 10.07 -21.46 -46.00
CA ARG A 482 10.35 -21.96 -47.38
C ARG A 482 9.54 -23.19 -47.71
N ALA A 483 9.22 -24.06 -46.74
CA ALA A 483 8.40 -25.25 -46.94
C ALA A 483 6.88 -24.96 -47.07
N ARG A 484 6.44 -23.69 -46.85
CA ARG A 484 5.04 -23.27 -47.02
C ARG A 484 4.82 -22.36 -48.25
N ARG A 485 5.81 -22.22 -49.13
CA ARG A 485 5.70 -21.66 -50.47
C ARG A 485 5.87 -22.79 -51.51
#